data_cdea6208f298889447361c06ba15e94b
#
_entry.id   cdea6208f298889447361c06ba15e94b
#
_cell.length_a   1.000
_cell.length_b   1.000
_cell.length_c   1.000
_cell.angle_alpha   90.00
_cell.angle_beta   90.00
_cell.angle_gamma   90.00
#
_symmetry.space_group_name_H-M   'P 1'
#
loop_
_entity.id
_entity.type
_entity.pdbx_description
1 polymer ?
#
loop_
_entity_poly.entity_id
_entity_poly.type
_entity_poly.pdbx_seq_one_letter_code
_entity_poly.pdbx_strand_id
1 'polypeptide(L)'
;MEIGFAQSAQSTLGVEWELALVDRTTGELVSVADEVLRAVSAAHPGISEGDEHPHIKQELLENTVELVTGVCNTVADAKADLTRSLETIRRVTDPMGVELFCSGSHPFSAPRSQPVTDKERYAKLIDRTQWWGQQMLIYGVHVHVGLDSRDKVLPVLDGLVNYFPHFQALSASSPYWSGEDTGYASQRALMFQQLPTAGLPFQFGSWAEYESYVQDMFTTGVIDSISEIRWDIRPVPGLGTIEMRVCDGMATLQDVGAVAALTQCLVDEFSTILDNGGSIPTMPPWHVQENKWRAARYGLDAIIILDAAGNEKLVTDHLLEDVLPRLAPVAEKLGCSAELADVASIIERGSGYQRQRRIAAENDGDLRAVVQDGIRQLRGEA
;
A
#
# COMPACT_ATOMS: atom_id res chain seq x y z
N MET A 1 21.50 -11.07 -16.95
CA MET A 1 21.92 -10.46 -15.67
C MET A 1 21.54 -11.43 -14.57
N GLU A 2 22.41 -11.65 -13.59
CA GLU A 2 22.07 -12.45 -12.42
C GLU A 2 21.50 -11.53 -11.33
N ILE A 3 20.30 -11.85 -10.81
CA ILE A 3 19.67 -11.10 -9.75
C ILE A 3 19.75 -11.97 -8.48
N GLY A 4 20.67 -11.58 -7.57
CA GLY A 4 20.73 -12.19 -6.24
C GLY A 4 19.46 -11.89 -5.46
N PHE A 5 19.06 -12.82 -4.60
CA PHE A 5 17.96 -12.64 -3.67
C PHE A 5 18.53 -12.70 -2.25
N ALA A 6 18.38 -11.62 -1.48
CA ALA A 6 18.81 -11.59 -0.09
C ALA A 6 17.98 -12.60 0.73
N GLN A 7 18.63 -13.23 1.71
CA GLN A 7 17.90 -14.13 2.62
C GLN A 7 17.26 -13.30 3.74
N SER A 8 15.94 -13.33 3.81
CA SER A 8 15.18 -12.87 4.96
C SER A 8 14.64 -14.05 5.75
N ALA A 9 14.47 -13.88 7.05
CA ALA A 9 13.78 -14.88 7.82
C ALA A 9 12.32 -14.98 7.33
N GLN A 10 11.81 -16.21 7.21
CA GLN A 10 10.46 -16.46 6.74
C GLN A 10 9.44 -15.69 7.57
N SER A 11 8.52 -15.01 6.90
CA SER A 11 7.40 -14.28 7.48
C SER A 11 7.75 -13.10 8.38
N THR A 12 9.03 -12.63 8.42
CA THR A 12 9.31 -11.28 8.92
C THR A 12 8.60 -10.24 8.06
N LEU A 13 8.25 -9.08 8.61
CA LEU A 13 7.54 -8.06 7.85
C LEU A 13 8.11 -6.66 8.04
N GLY A 14 7.84 -5.80 7.08
CA GLY A 14 8.03 -4.35 7.12
C GLY A 14 6.80 -3.67 6.53
N VAL A 15 6.48 -2.49 7.02
CA VAL A 15 5.33 -1.69 6.53
C VAL A 15 5.81 -0.30 6.18
N GLU A 16 5.37 0.19 5.01
CA GLU A 16 5.50 1.57 4.57
C GLU A 16 4.09 2.20 4.55
N TRP A 17 3.95 3.40 5.08
CA TRP A 17 2.67 4.09 5.18
C TRP A 17 2.83 5.54 4.78
N GLU A 18 2.24 5.91 3.65
CA GLU A 18 2.28 7.25 3.08
C GLU A 18 1.19 8.14 3.69
N LEU A 19 1.56 9.33 4.13
CA LEU A 19 0.69 10.30 4.79
C LEU A 19 0.80 11.67 4.14
N ALA A 20 -0.35 12.31 3.93
CA ALA A 20 -0.44 13.70 3.51
C ALA A 20 -0.25 14.65 4.68
N LEU A 21 0.39 15.78 4.43
CA LEU A 21 0.46 16.95 5.31
C LEU A 21 -0.63 17.95 4.90
N VAL A 22 -1.52 18.26 5.83
CA VAL A 22 -2.66 19.17 5.58
C VAL A 22 -2.72 20.28 6.62
N ASP A 23 -3.23 21.44 6.24
CA ASP A 23 -3.55 22.50 7.18
C ASP A 23 -4.70 22.08 8.12
N ARG A 24 -4.48 22.24 9.41
CA ARG A 24 -5.42 21.81 10.46
C ARG A 24 -6.83 22.37 10.29
N THR A 25 -6.94 23.61 9.81
CA THR A 25 -8.20 24.35 9.75
C THR A 25 -8.94 24.12 8.44
N THR A 26 -8.20 24.21 7.33
CA THR A 26 -8.79 24.16 5.99
C THR A 26 -8.84 22.75 5.41
N GLY A 27 -7.99 21.83 5.89
CA GLY A 27 -7.79 20.49 5.31
C GLY A 27 -7.08 20.53 3.96
N GLU A 28 -6.57 21.66 3.50
CA GLU A 28 -5.80 21.77 2.26
C GLU A 28 -4.40 21.21 2.43
N LEU A 29 -3.82 20.66 1.37
CA LEU A 29 -2.44 20.15 1.36
C LEU A 29 -1.45 21.29 1.60
N VAL A 30 -0.41 21.01 2.41
CA VAL A 30 0.69 21.94 2.68
C VAL A 30 2.03 21.31 2.31
N SER A 31 2.84 22.02 1.51
CA SER A 31 4.13 21.53 0.98
C SER A 31 5.27 21.87 1.94
N VAL A 32 5.29 21.21 3.10
CA VAL A 32 6.26 21.45 4.19
C VAL A 32 7.04 20.17 4.59
N ALA A 33 6.98 19.12 3.79
CA ALA A 33 7.64 17.84 4.12
C ALA A 33 9.14 18.02 4.39
N ASP A 34 9.84 18.82 3.60
CA ASP A 34 11.26 19.07 3.78
C ASP A 34 11.58 19.76 5.13
N GLU A 35 10.76 20.73 5.53
CA GLU A 35 10.88 21.39 6.84
C GLU A 35 10.61 20.41 7.99
N VAL A 36 9.54 19.63 7.88
CA VAL A 36 9.15 18.62 8.87
C VAL A 36 10.27 17.57 9.01
N LEU A 37 10.78 17.03 7.91
CA LEU A 37 11.82 16.00 7.92
C LEU A 37 13.14 16.51 8.52
N ARG A 38 13.55 17.74 8.19
CA ARG A 38 14.71 18.36 8.82
C ARG A 38 14.54 18.51 10.33
N ALA A 39 13.38 18.97 10.79
CA ALA A 39 13.09 19.12 12.21
C ALA A 39 13.05 17.76 12.95
N VAL A 40 12.45 16.73 12.34
CA VAL A 40 12.40 15.36 12.88
C VAL A 40 13.82 14.78 12.99
N SER A 41 14.64 14.91 11.93
CA SER A 41 16.03 14.41 11.94
C SER A 41 16.88 15.14 12.98
N ALA A 42 16.75 16.45 13.08
CA ALA A 42 17.48 17.25 14.08
C ALA A 42 17.11 16.90 15.54
N ALA A 43 15.89 16.45 15.78
CA ALA A 43 15.43 16.01 17.10
C ALA A 43 15.80 14.56 17.44
N HIS A 44 16.29 13.77 16.47
CA HIS A 44 16.56 12.35 16.66
C HIS A 44 18.02 12.14 17.17
N PRO A 45 18.21 11.50 18.33
CA PRO A 45 19.56 11.19 18.83
C PRO A 45 20.30 10.24 17.87
N GLY A 46 21.49 10.65 17.41
CA GLY A 46 22.35 9.81 16.59
C GLY A 46 22.19 9.94 15.08
N ILE A 47 21.33 10.85 14.59
CA ILE A 47 21.30 11.26 13.19
C ILE A 47 22.21 12.47 13.02
N SER A 48 23.16 12.38 12.06
CA SER A 48 24.03 13.52 11.70
C SER A 48 23.27 14.55 10.86
N GLU A 49 23.73 15.80 10.89
CA GLU A 49 23.14 16.86 10.06
C GLU A 49 23.24 16.49 8.57
N GLY A 50 22.09 16.45 7.89
CA GLY A 50 21.99 16.08 6.48
C GLY A 50 21.65 14.60 6.23
N ASP A 51 21.65 13.73 7.26
CA ASP A 51 21.22 12.34 7.11
C ASP A 51 19.69 12.21 7.17
N GLU A 52 19.15 11.28 6.39
CA GLU A 52 17.71 10.97 6.41
C GLU A 52 17.31 10.20 7.70
N HIS A 53 16.14 10.52 8.24
CA HIS A 53 15.57 9.75 9.36
C HIS A 53 15.34 8.28 8.95
N PRO A 54 15.69 7.28 9.77
CA PRO A 54 15.58 5.87 9.38
C PRO A 54 14.15 5.42 9.11
N HIS A 55 13.17 6.01 9.80
CA HIS A 55 11.76 5.58 9.79
C HIS A 55 10.78 6.61 9.24
N ILE A 56 11.22 7.81 8.88
CA ILE A 56 10.35 8.86 8.32
C ILE A 56 11.05 9.40 7.07
N LYS A 57 10.45 9.17 5.91
CA LYS A 57 11.06 9.39 4.60
C LYS A 57 10.32 10.45 3.80
N GLN A 58 11.02 11.01 2.83
CA GLN A 58 10.49 11.94 1.86
C GLN A 58 9.97 11.22 0.63
N GLU A 59 8.79 11.63 0.16
CA GLU A 59 8.12 11.08 -1.00
C GLU A 59 8.13 12.00 -2.22
N LEU A 60 7.45 11.58 -3.33
CA LEU A 60 7.37 12.27 -4.61
C LEU A 60 6.93 13.73 -4.47
N LEU A 61 5.94 13.99 -3.61
CA LEU A 61 5.37 15.33 -3.43
C LEU A 61 5.83 15.95 -2.10
N GLU A 62 6.03 17.27 -2.10
CA GLU A 62 6.44 18.04 -0.91
C GLU A 62 5.38 18.12 0.20
N ASN A 63 4.20 17.60 -0.05
CA ASN A 63 3.11 17.47 0.92
C ASN A 63 2.97 16.05 1.48
N THR A 64 3.93 15.15 1.22
CA THR A 64 3.86 13.73 1.57
C THR A 64 5.06 13.32 2.39
N VAL A 65 4.80 12.54 3.43
CA VAL A 65 5.82 11.82 4.21
C VAL A 65 5.46 10.34 4.25
N GLU A 66 6.49 9.50 4.30
CA GLU A 66 6.34 8.06 4.42
C GLU A 66 6.89 7.59 5.75
N LEU A 67 6.10 6.80 6.48
CA LEU A 67 6.54 6.10 7.69
C LEU A 67 6.94 4.67 7.34
N VAL A 68 8.16 4.29 7.72
CA VAL A 68 8.73 2.97 7.40
C VAL A 68 9.13 2.26 8.70
N THR A 69 8.67 1.03 8.87
CA THR A 69 9.08 0.22 10.05
C THR A 69 10.49 -0.34 9.88
N GLY A 70 11.06 -0.83 10.96
CA GLY A 70 12.17 -1.79 10.89
C GLY A 70 11.70 -3.16 10.39
N VAL A 71 12.61 -4.14 10.42
CA VAL A 71 12.25 -5.54 10.22
C VAL A 71 11.56 -6.04 11.51
N CYS A 72 10.28 -6.38 11.37
CA CYS A 72 9.41 -6.82 12.47
C CYS A 72 9.16 -8.33 12.40
N ASN A 73 8.96 -8.97 13.55
CA ASN A 73 8.56 -10.37 13.61
C ASN A 73 7.05 -10.54 13.65
N THR A 74 6.36 -9.58 14.25
CA THR A 74 4.90 -9.58 14.38
C THR A 74 4.28 -8.29 13.86
N VAL A 75 2.99 -8.35 13.51
CA VAL A 75 2.24 -7.15 13.12
C VAL A 75 2.15 -6.15 14.28
N ALA A 76 2.10 -6.63 15.51
CA ALA A 76 2.12 -5.77 16.69
C ALA A 76 3.43 -4.95 16.79
N ASP A 77 4.60 -5.54 16.44
CA ASP A 77 5.87 -4.81 16.38
C ASP A 77 5.81 -3.70 15.32
N ALA A 78 5.28 -4.01 14.14
CA ALA A 78 5.13 -3.03 13.06
C ALA A 78 4.21 -1.88 13.46
N LYS A 79 3.06 -2.16 14.09
CA LYS A 79 2.15 -1.14 14.64
C LYS A 79 2.84 -0.28 15.69
N ALA A 80 3.66 -0.87 16.56
CA ALA A 80 4.42 -0.13 17.58
C ALA A 80 5.48 0.80 16.94
N ASP A 81 6.17 0.37 15.86
CA ASP A 81 7.11 1.19 15.11
C ASP A 81 6.39 2.39 14.46
N LEU A 82 5.28 2.14 13.77
CA LEU A 82 4.47 3.19 13.13
C LEU A 82 3.91 4.17 14.18
N THR A 83 3.48 3.69 15.34
CA THR A 83 3.01 4.56 16.44
C THR A 83 4.11 5.52 16.89
N ARG A 84 5.34 5.01 17.11
CA ARG A 84 6.48 5.86 17.48
C ARG A 84 6.81 6.91 16.42
N SER A 85 6.73 6.54 15.15
CA SER A 85 6.94 7.45 14.02
C SER A 85 5.85 8.52 13.95
N LEU A 86 4.56 8.15 14.15
CA LEU A 86 3.45 9.10 14.25
C LEU A 86 3.63 10.10 15.40
N GLU A 87 3.99 9.62 16.58
CA GLU A 87 4.26 10.49 17.74
C GLU A 87 5.42 11.44 17.47
N THR A 88 6.48 10.95 16.81
CA THR A 88 7.66 11.74 16.49
C THR A 88 7.33 12.87 15.53
N ILE A 89 6.61 12.56 14.44
CA ILE A 89 6.26 13.59 13.45
C ILE A 89 5.25 14.60 14.01
N ARG A 90 4.28 14.16 14.83
CA ARG A 90 3.28 15.05 15.46
C ARG A 90 3.90 16.08 16.40
N ARG A 91 5.00 15.75 17.11
CA ARG A 91 5.73 16.72 17.94
C ARG A 91 6.24 17.92 17.11
N VAL A 92 6.49 17.71 15.83
CA VAL A 92 6.92 18.77 14.89
C VAL A 92 5.71 19.43 14.23
N THR A 93 4.75 18.66 13.72
CA THR A 93 3.65 19.19 12.92
C THR A 93 2.58 19.90 13.75
N ASP A 94 2.31 19.44 14.98
CA ASP A 94 1.29 20.05 15.85
C ASP A 94 1.54 21.55 16.15
N PRO A 95 2.75 21.99 16.51
CA PRO A 95 3.06 23.41 16.67
C PRO A 95 2.96 24.22 15.39
N MET A 96 3.14 23.59 14.22
CA MET A 96 3.04 24.25 12.91
C MET A 96 1.58 24.41 12.45
N GLY A 97 0.60 23.85 13.16
CA GLY A 97 -0.79 23.82 12.70
C GLY A 97 -1.02 22.86 11.52
N VAL A 98 -0.13 21.90 11.35
CA VAL A 98 -0.17 20.88 10.30
C VAL A 98 -0.67 19.57 10.88
N GLU A 99 -1.58 18.91 10.16
CA GLU A 99 -2.11 17.60 10.50
C GLU A 99 -1.64 16.52 9.51
N LEU A 100 -1.67 15.29 9.97
CA LEU A 100 -1.49 14.12 9.11
C LEU A 100 -2.86 13.63 8.63
N PHE A 101 -2.95 13.33 7.35
CA PHE A 101 -4.15 12.75 6.73
C PHE A 101 -3.75 11.54 5.89
N CYS A 102 -4.59 10.51 5.86
CA CYS A 102 -4.36 9.34 5.01
C CYS A 102 -5.65 8.83 4.37
N SER A 103 -5.57 8.71 3.06
CA SER A 103 -6.52 7.99 2.20
C SER A 103 -5.80 7.67 0.88
N GLY A 104 -6.42 6.98 -0.06
CA GLY A 104 -5.75 6.68 -1.33
C GLY A 104 -5.50 7.89 -2.21
N SER A 105 -6.25 8.99 -2.03
CA SER A 105 -6.06 10.29 -2.68
C SER A 105 -6.59 11.41 -1.79
N HIS A 106 -6.10 12.65 -1.99
CA HIS A 106 -6.70 13.81 -1.34
C HIS A 106 -8.03 14.17 -2.02
N PRO A 107 -9.15 14.31 -1.28
CA PRO A 107 -10.48 14.38 -1.88
C PRO A 107 -10.70 15.55 -2.85
N PHE A 108 -10.14 16.74 -2.58
CA PHE A 108 -10.45 17.93 -3.36
C PHE A 108 -9.23 18.69 -3.92
N SER A 109 -8.00 18.37 -3.48
CA SER A 109 -6.83 19.07 -4.00
C SER A 109 -6.53 18.68 -5.44
N ALA A 110 -6.13 19.68 -6.25
CA ALA A 110 -5.73 19.45 -7.63
C ALA A 110 -4.31 18.85 -7.69
N PRO A 111 -4.10 17.68 -8.30
CA PRO A 111 -2.78 17.02 -8.33
C PRO A 111 -1.68 17.89 -8.97
N ARG A 112 -1.99 18.52 -10.10
CA ARG A 112 -1.01 19.29 -10.88
C ARG A 112 -0.52 20.57 -10.22
N SER A 113 -1.16 21.03 -9.16
CA SER A 113 -0.72 22.19 -8.39
C SER A 113 0.24 21.81 -7.26
N GLN A 114 0.50 20.52 -7.04
CA GLN A 114 1.34 20.06 -5.95
C GLN A 114 2.82 20.07 -6.35
N PRO A 115 3.70 20.70 -5.56
CA PRO A 115 5.13 20.71 -5.81
C PRO A 115 5.73 19.30 -5.71
N VAL A 116 6.63 19.01 -6.65
CA VAL A 116 7.42 17.77 -6.67
C VAL A 116 8.69 17.98 -5.87
N THR A 117 9.03 17.03 -5.03
CA THR A 117 10.26 17.01 -4.24
C THR A 117 11.50 17.12 -5.16
N ASP A 118 12.42 18.01 -4.82
CA ASP A 118 13.66 18.25 -5.59
C ASP A 118 14.66 17.11 -5.41
N LYS A 119 14.37 15.98 -6.08
CA LYS A 119 15.28 14.83 -6.21
C LYS A 119 15.38 14.41 -7.68
N GLU A 120 16.59 14.13 -8.15
CA GLU A 120 16.87 13.77 -9.56
C GLU A 120 15.96 12.64 -10.07
N ARG A 121 15.74 11.60 -9.23
CA ARG A 121 14.85 10.46 -9.58
C ARG A 121 13.42 10.89 -9.86
N TYR A 122 12.91 11.89 -9.15
CA TYR A 122 11.54 12.40 -9.33
C TYR A 122 11.45 13.33 -10.53
N ALA A 123 12.45 14.17 -10.75
CA ALA A 123 12.55 14.99 -11.95
C ALA A 123 12.54 14.12 -13.23
N LYS A 124 13.33 13.03 -13.25
CA LYS A 124 13.33 12.04 -14.34
C LYS A 124 11.97 11.38 -14.53
N LEU A 125 11.29 10.99 -13.44
CA LEU A 125 9.96 10.39 -13.51
C LEU A 125 8.96 11.35 -14.14
N ILE A 126 8.90 12.59 -13.67
CA ILE A 126 7.97 13.61 -14.20
C ILE A 126 8.30 13.96 -15.65
N ASP A 127 9.58 14.13 -16.00
CA ASP A 127 9.99 14.40 -17.39
C ASP A 127 9.54 13.28 -18.33
N ARG A 128 9.70 12.02 -17.91
CA ARG A 128 9.32 10.85 -18.70
C ARG A 128 7.81 10.66 -18.83
N THR A 129 7.07 10.90 -17.76
CA THR A 129 5.64 10.56 -17.68
C THR A 129 4.70 11.75 -17.90
N GLN A 130 5.24 12.97 -17.86
CA GLN A 130 4.56 14.23 -18.17
C GLN A 130 3.24 14.35 -17.39
N TRP A 131 2.12 14.46 -18.10
CA TRP A 131 0.79 14.65 -17.51
C TRP A 131 0.41 13.57 -16.48
N TRP A 132 0.74 12.31 -16.76
CA TRP A 132 0.43 11.21 -15.84
C TRP A 132 1.23 11.28 -14.55
N GLY A 133 2.52 11.60 -14.62
CA GLY A 133 3.36 11.81 -13.44
C GLY A 133 2.84 12.95 -12.55
N GLN A 134 2.33 14.02 -13.16
CA GLN A 134 1.74 15.16 -12.45
C GLN A 134 0.38 14.83 -11.79
N GLN A 135 -0.21 13.66 -12.09
CA GLN A 135 -1.44 13.19 -11.45
C GLN A 135 -1.17 12.34 -10.20
N MET A 136 0.08 12.04 -9.83
CA MET A 136 0.41 11.11 -8.74
C MET A 136 0.22 11.72 -7.33
N LEU A 137 -0.94 12.34 -7.08
CA LEU A 137 -1.40 12.76 -5.76
C LEU A 137 -2.15 11.58 -5.11
N ILE A 138 -1.39 10.57 -4.75
CA ILE A 138 -1.90 9.29 -4.26
C ILE A 138 -1.06 8.82 -3.07
N TYR A 139 -1.68 8.08 -2.16
CA TYR A 139 -1.03 7.54 -0.97
C TYR A 139 -1.41 6.07 -0.79
N GLY A 140 -0.48 5.28 -0.29
CA GLY A 140 -0.64 3.85 -0.11
C GLY A 140 -0.13 3.31 1.21
N VAL A 141 -0.45 2.04 1.42
CA VAL A 141 0.20 1.17 2.41
C VAL A 141 0.90 0.06 1.64
N HIS A 142 2.20 -0.12 1.91
CA HIS A 142 2.96 -1.23 1.34
C HIS A 142 3.37 -2.20 2.46
N VAL A 143 3.27 -3.49 2.18
CA VAL A 143 3.62 -4.53 3.14
C VAL A 143 4.66 -5.46 2.53
N HIS A 144 5.85 -5.47 3.10
CA HIS A 144 6.92 -6.40 2.78
C HIS A 144 6.84 -7.63 3.67
N VAL A 145 6.94 -8.82 3.09
CA VAL A 145 7.06 -10.07 3.86
C VAL A 145 8.28 -10.85 3.39
N GLY A 146 9.10 -11.25 4.35
CA GLY A 146 10.34 -12.00 4.12
C GLY A 146 10.09 -13.40 3.60
N LEU A 147 10.93 -13.81 2.65
CA LEU A 147 10.99 -15.17 2.10
C LEU A 147 12.39 -15.73 2.30
N ASP A 148 12.47 -16.95 2.82
CA ASP A 148 13.73 -17.65 3.13
C ASP A 148 14.37 -18.32 1.91
N SER A 149 13.65 -18.39 0.78
CA SER A 149 14.14 -18.96 -0.48
C SER A 149 13.66 -18.19 -1.70
N ARG A 150 14.60 -17.96 -2.63
CA ARG A 150 14.31 -17.38 -3.94
C ARG A 150 13.29 -18.19 -4.75
N ASP A 151 13.31 -19.51 -4.58
CA ASP A 151 12.44 -20.41 -5.35
C ASP A 151 10.96 -20.29 -4.96
N LYS A 152 10.67 -19.71 -3.79
CA LYS A 152 9.31 -19.41 -3.33
C LYS A 152 8.74 -18.12 -3.92
N VAL A 153 9.59 -17.20 -4.42
CA VAL A 153 9.19 -15.83 -4.75
C VAL A 153 8.11 -15.78 -5.82
N LEU A 154 8.34 -16.39 -6.97
CA LEU A 154 7.40 -16.36 -8.09
C LEU A 154 6.11 -17.15 -7.80
N PRO A 155 6.15 -18.36 -7.23
CA PRO A 155 4.92 -19.04 -6.83
C PRO A 155 4.09 -18.29 -5.79
N VAL A 156 4.74 -17.63 -4.80
CA VAL A 156 4.04 -16.79 -3.82
C VAL A 156 3.46 -15.55 -4.48
N LEU A 157 4.19 -14.91 -5.40
CA LEU A 157 3.69 -13.79 -6.20
C LEU A 157 2.40 -14.16 -6.93
N ASP A 158 2.42 -15.27 -7.67
CA ASP A 158 1.26 -15.75 -8.42
C ASP A 158 0.07 -16.10 -7.52
N GLY A 159 0.35 -16.63 -6.33
CA GLY A 159 -0.68 -16.88 -5.32
C GLY A 159 -1.31 -15.58 -4.78
N LEU A 160 -0.49 -14.59 -4.45
CA LEU A 160 -0.95 -13.29 -3.95
C LEU A 160 -1.79 -12.52 -4.97
N VAL A 161 -1.48 -12.66 -6.26
CA VAL A 161 -2.25 -12.04 -7.34
C VAL A 161 -3.72 -12.49 -7.32
N ASN A 162 -4.02 -13.72 -6.89
CA ASN A 162 -5.40 -14.19 -6.75
C ASN A 162 -6.16 -13.48 -5.62
N TYR A 163 -5.43 -12.95 -4.61
CA TYR A 163 -5.98 -12.20 -3.49
C TYR A 163 -5.93 -10.69 -3.69
N PHE A 164 -5.40 -10.21 -4.80
CA PHE A 164 -5.34 -8.80 -5.15
C PHE A 164 -6.66 -8.04 -4.91
N PRO A 165 -7.84 -8.52 -5.40
CA PRO A 165 -9.09 -7.80 -5.25
C PRO A 165 -9.53 -7.66 -3.79
N HIS A 166 -9.15 -8.58 -2.91
CA HIS A 166 -9.46 -8.52 -1.48
C HIS A 166 -8.73 -7.35 -0.81
N PHE A 167 -7.43 -7.22 -1.06
CA PHE A 167 -6.63 -6.10 -0.54
C PHE A 167 -7.11 -4.76 -1.06
N GLN A 168 -7.39 -4.70 -2.37
CA GLN A 168 -7.88 -3.48 -3.00
C GLN A 168 -9.26 -3.08 -2.46
N ALA A 169 -10.17 -4.02 -2.25
CA ALA A 169 -11.51 -3.75 -1.70
C ALA A 169 -11.46 -3.30 -0.24
N LEU A 170 -10.65 -3.98 0.59
CA LEU A 170 -10.49 -3.65 2.02
C LEU A 170 -9.89 -2.27 2.23
N SER A 171 -8.87 -1.91 1.43
CA SER A 171 -8.16 -0.64 1.57
C SER A 171 -8.79 0.52 0.81
N ALA A 172 -9.74 0.27 -0.11
CA ALA A 172 -10.30 1.28 -0.99
C ALA A 172 -10.73 2.54 -0.23
N SER A 173 -10.09 3.68 -0.56
CA SER A 173 -10.28 4.95 0.14
C SER A 173 -10.04 6.17 -0.77
N SER A 174 -10.14 6.00 -2.10
CA SER A 174 -9.94 7.09 -3.06
C SER A 174 -11.14 7.28 -4.00
N PRO A 175 -12.36 7.52 -3.46
CA PRO A 175 -13.54 7.73 -4.30
C PRO A 175 -13.56 9.09 -4.98
N TYR A 176 -12.84 10.07 -4.43
CA TYR A 176 -12.81 11.44 -4.90
C TYR A 176 -11.51 11.77 -5.63
N TRP A 177 -11.62 12.58 -6.68
CA TRP A 177 -10.49 13.10 -7.43
C TRP A 177 -10.72 14.56 -7.83
N SER A 178 -9.87 15.46 -7.36
CA SER A 178 -10.00 16.90 -7.66
C SER A 178 -11.39 17.49 -7.34
N GLY A 179 -12.03 17.02 -6.28
CA GLY A 179 -13.35 17.50 -5.85
C GLY A 179 -14.54 16.76 -6.44
N GLU A 180 -14.33 15.78 -7.32
CA GLU A 180 -15.39 15.01 -7.98
C GLU A 180 -15.46 13.58 -7.44
N ASP A 181 -16.67 13.05 -7.20
CA ASP A 181 -16.87 11.61 -6.99
C ASP A 181 -16.71 10.88 -8.31
N THR A 182 -15.66 10.08 -8.41
CA THR A 182 -15.31 9.33 -9.63
C THR A 182 -16.25 8.16 -9.94
N GLY A 183 -17.09 7.78 -8.96
CA GLY A 183 -17.87 6.57 -9.00
C GLY A 183 -17.07 5.28 -8.72
N TYR A 184 -15.75 5.37 -8.52
CA TYR A 184 -14.90 4.25 -8.14
C TYR A 184 -14.68 4.21 -6.62
N ALA A 185 -14.37 3.03 -6.08
CA ALA A 185 -13.97 2.87 -4.70
C ALA A 185 -12.47 3.20 -4.49
N SER A 186 -11.64 2.77 -5.46
CA SER A 186 -10.19 3.03 -5.49
C SER A 186 -9.78 3.64 -6.83
N GLN A 187 -9.75 4.97 -6.91
CA GLN A 187 -9.19 5.70 -8.05
C GLN A 187 -7.67 5.60 -8.08
N ARG A 188 -7.00 5.52 -6.93
CA ARG A 188 -5.55 5.38 -6.79
C ARG A 188 -5.00 4.24 -7.64
N ALA A 189 -5.60 3.05 -7.54
CA ALA A 189 -5.12 1.89 -8.28
C ALA A 189 -5.15 2.08 -9.80
N LEU A 190 -6.12 2.82 -10.33
CA LEU A 190 -6.26 3.13 -11.74
C LEU A 190 -5.30 4.24 -12.20
N MET A 191 -5.02 5.21 -11.33
CA MET A 191 -4.05 6.28 -11.61
C MET A 191 -2.62 5.74 -11.59
N PHE A 192 -2.27 4.94 -10.58
CA PHE A 192 -0.93 4.40 -10.45
C PHE A 192 -0.50 3.55 -11.65
N GLN A 193 -1.40 2.75 -12.20
CA GLN A 193 -1.12 1.90 -13.37
C GLN A 193 -0.80 2.67 -14.66
N GLN A 194 -0.98 4.00 -14.70
CA GLN A 194 -0.61 4.83 -15.85
C GLN A 194 0.91 5.09 -15.91
N LEU A 195 1.64 4.80 -14.83
CA LEU A 195 3.09 4.90 -14.83
C LEU A 195 3.73 3.72 -15.58
N PRO A 196 4.88 3.92 -16.23
CA PRO A 196 5.64 2.83 -16.82
C PRO A 196 5.95 1.75 -15.77
N THR A 197 5.85 0.49 -16.17
CA THR A 197 6.08 -0.71 -15.35
C THR A 197 5.11 -0.92 -14.18
N ALA A 198 4.12 -0.02 -13.99
CA ALA A 198 3.10 -0.17 -12.96
C ALA A 198 1.96 -1.11 -13.41
N GLY A 199 1.19 -1.58 -12.45
CA GLY A 199 0.07 -2.48 -12.68
C GLY A 199 0.34 -3.91 -12.23
N LEU A 200 -0.44 -4.86 -12.73
CA LEU A 200 -0.31 -6.26 -12.37
C LEU A 200 1.03 -6.85 -12.81
N PRO A 201 1.65 -7.72 -12.00
CA PRO A 201 2.88 -8.41 -12.39
C PRO A 201 2.65 -9.35 -13.57
N PHE A 202 3.69 -9.59 -14.35
CA PHE A 202 3.71 -10.69 -15.31
C PHE A 202 3.95 -12.01 -14.58
N GLN A 203 3.42 -13.09 -15.15
CA GLN A 203 3.66 -14.46 -14.67
C GLN A 203 4.89 -15.04 -15.33
N PHE A 204 5.79 -15.65 -14.56
CA PHE A 204 7.02 -16.28 -15.05
C PHE A 204 7.09 -17.71 -14.54
N GLY A 205 7.51 -18.62 -15.42
CA GLY A 205 7.69 -20.02 -15.07
C GLY A 205 8.98 -20.32 -14.29
N SER A 206 9.93 -19.36 -14.26
CA SER A 206 11.21 -19.51 -13.56
C SER A 206 11.84 -18.17 -13.22
N TRP A 207 12.75 -18.19 -12.22
CA TRP A 207 13.54 -16.99 -11.88
C TRP A 207 14.41 -16.52 -13.06
N ALA A 208 14.89 -17.43 -13.90
CA ALA A 208 15.66 -17.08 -15.09
C ALA A 208 14.84 -16.29 -16.13
N GLU A 209 13.54 -16.58 -16.26
CA GLU A 209 12.63 -15.78 -17.10
C GLU A 209 12.41 -14.38 -16.50
N TYR A 210 12.25 -14.27 -15.19
CA TYR A 210 12.19 -12.97 -14.50
C TYR A 210 13.48 -12.17 -14.70
N GLU A 211 14.66 -12.80 -14.56
CA GLU A 211 15.95 -12.16 -14.85
C GLU A 211 16.08 -11.70 -16.30
N SER A 212 15.55 -12.48 -17.24
CA SER A 212 15.50 -12.13 -18.66
C SER A 212 14.63 -10.89 -18.89
N TYR A 213 13.44 -10.86 -18.29
CA TYR A 213 12.55 -9.71 -18.34
C TYR A 213 13.23 -8.44 -17.78
N VAL A 214 13.85 -8.54 -16.61
CA VAL A 214 14.55 -7.40 -16.01
C VAL A 214 15.71 -6.93 -16.89
N GLN A 215 16.48 -7.86 -17.45
CA GLN A 215 17.57 -7.52 -18.38
C GLN A 215 17.04 -6.80 -19.65
N ASP A 216 15.91 -7.23 -20.19
CA ASP A 216 15.28 -6.57 -21.33
C ASP A 216 14.82 -5.15 -20.99
N MET A 217 14.27 -4.93 -19.79
CA MET A 217 13.88 -3.59 -19.32
C MET A 217 15.09 -2.64 -19.22
N PHE A 218 16.23 -3.11 -18.71
CA PHE A 218 17.48 -2.33 -18.73
C PHE A 218 17.99 -2.10 -20.15
N THR A 219 18.02 -3.13 -20.99
CA THR A 219 18.57 -3.05 -22.35
C THR A 219 17.77 -2.08 -23.24
N THR A 220 16.47 -2.04 -23.04
CA THR A 220 15.54 -1.15 -23.78
C THR A 220 15.42 0.24 -23.16
N GLY A 221 16.09 0.49 -22.03
CA GLY A 221 16.03 1.79 -21.33
C GLY A 221 14.65 2.05 -20.68
N VAL A 222 13.87 1.00 -20.41
CA VAL A 222 12.60 1.14 -19.69
C VAL A 222 12.83 1.42 -18.21
N ILE A 223 13.88 0.87 -17.63
CA ILE A 223 14.31 1.12 -16.25
C ILE A 223 15.81 1.41 -16.18
N ASP A 224 16.20 2.26 -15.22
CA ASP A 224 17.58 2.50 -14.81
C ASP A 224 17.93 1.74 -13.51
N SER A 225 16.92 1.28 -12.77
CA SER A 225 17.04 0.52 -11.53
C SER A 225 15.90 -0.50 -11.41
N ILE A 226 16.18 -1.64 -10.78
CA ILE A 226 15.16 -2.68 -10.51
C ILE A 226 14.01 -2.14 -9.64
N SER A 227 14.25 -1.12 -8.82
CA SER A 227 13.22 -0.46 -8.01
C SER A 227 12.17 0.27 -8.86
N GLU A 228 12.45 0.51 -10.14
CA GLU A 228 11.48 1.09 -11.07
C GLU A 228 10.48 0.10 -11.65
N ILE A 229 10.58 -1.18 -11.32
CA ILE A 229 9.52 -2.15 -11.54
C ILE A 229 8.44 -1.88 -10.48
N ARG A 230 7.36 -1.20 -10.89
CA ARG A 230 6.31 -0.65 -10.01
C ARG A 230 5.05 -1.53 -9.96
N TRP A 231 5.22 -2.83 -10.11
CA TRP A 231 4.06 -3.73 -10.03
C TRP A 231 3.30 -3.58 -8.72
N ASP A 232 2.01 -3.85 -8.77
CA ASP A 232 1.11 -3.82 -7.60
C ASP A 232 1.50 -4.84 -6.50
N ILE A 233 2.14 -5.94 -6.91
CA ILE A 233 2.81 -6.92 -6.06
C ILE A 233 4.14 -7.22 -6.73
N ARG A 234 5.26 -7.13 -6.00
CA ARG A 234 6.58 -7.33 -6.63
C ARG A 234 7.59 -8.03 -5.73
N PRO A 235 8.55 -8.75 -6.32
CA PRO A 235 9.76 -9.13 -5.61
C PRO A 235 10.60 -7.90 -5.26
N VAL A 236 11.21 -7.91 -4.07
CA VAL A 236 12.24 -6.94 -3.69
C VAL A 236 13.53 -7.71 -3.37
N PRO A 237 14.30 -8.09 -4.41
CA PRO A 237 15.43 -9.01 -4.26
C PRO A 237 16.49 -8.53 -3.27
N GLY A 238 16.75 -7.22 -3.21
CA GLY A 238 17.73 -6.64 -2.28
C GLY A 238 17.36 -6.76 -0.81
N LEU A 239 16.06 -6.92 -0.49
CA LEU A 239 15.56 -7.14 0.87
C LEU A 239 15.18 -8.59 1.14
N GLY A 240 15.12 -9.44 0.12
CA GLY A 240 14.63 -10.82 0.28
C GLY A 240 13.15 -10.92 0.63
N THR A 241 12.34 -10.00 0.11
CA THR A 241 10.91 -9.90 0.43
C THR A 241 10.04 -9.93 -0.82
N ILE A 242 8.75 -10.23 -0.62
CA ILE A 242 7.68 -9.87 -1.55
C ILE A 242 6.94 -8.67 -0.97
N GLU A 243 6.57 -7.72 -1.81
CA GLU A 243 5.94 -6.46 -1.45
C GLU A 243 4.53 -6.37 -2.04
N MET A 244 3.54 -6.22 -1.17
CA MET A 244 2.15 -5.89 -1.51
C MET A 244 1.98 -4.37 -1.54
N ARG A 245 1.71 -3.78 -2.71
CA ARG A 245 1.63 -2.33 -2.95
C ARG A 245 0.24 -1.83 -3.29
N VAL A 246 -0.71 -2.74 -3.49
CA VAL A 246 -2.03 -2.42 -4.02
C VAL A 246 -2.89 -1.56 -3.10
N CYS A 247 -2.64 -1.63 -1.78
CA CYS A 247 -3.49 -0.98 -0.80
C CYS A 247 -3.47 0.54 -0.95
N ASP A 248 -4.67 1.15 -1.03
CA ASP A 248 -4.84 2.58 -0.82
C ASP A 248 -4.38 2.97 0.59
N GLY A 249 -4.04 4.25 0.81
CA GLY A 249 -3.75 4.76 2.13
C GLY A 249 -4.92 4.55 3.09
N MET A 250 -4.65 4.09 4.31
CA MET A 250 -5.66 3.76 5.30
C MET A 250 -5.54 4.69 6.51
N ALA A 251 -6.68 5.16 7.02
CA ALA A 251 -6.72 6.22 8.02
C ALA A 251 -6.36 5.77 9.44
N THR A 252 -6.28 4.46 9.73
CA THR A 252 -6.03 3.97 11.08
C THR A 252 -4.93 2.89 11.12
N LEU A 253 -4.16 2.85 12.22
CA LEU A 253 -3.22 1.77 12.50
C LEU A 253 -3.88 0.40 12.61
N GLN A 254 -5.15 0.34 13.00
CA GLN A 254 -5.92 -0.88 13.03
C GLN A 254 -6.12 -1.44 11.63
N ASP A 255 -6.56 -0.60 10.68
CA ASP A 255 -6.77 -0.99 9.30
C ASP A 255 -5.44 -1.39 8.61
N VAL A 256 -4.35 -0.64 8.85
CA VAL A 256 -3.00 -0.98 8.38
C VAL A 256 -2.56 -2.34 8.94
N GLY A 257 -2.78 -2.58 10.24
CA GLY A 257 -2.49 -3.86 10.88
C GLY A 257 -3.27 -5.03 10.27
N ALA A 258 -4.54 -4.82 9.92
CA ALA A 258 -5.39 -5.84 9.31
C ALA A 258 -4.85 -6.31 7.95
N VAL A 259 -4.47 -5.37 7.06
CA VAL A 259 -3.90 -5.73 5.75
C VAL A 259 -2.49 -6.31 5.87
N ALA A 260 -1.70 -5.86 6.85
CA ALA A 260 -0.39 -6.44 7.14
C ALA A 260 -0.51 -7.89 7.62
N ALA A 261 -1.46 -8.18 8.53
CA ALA A 261 -1.73 -9.53 9.02
C ALA A 261 -2.22 -10.46 7.89
N LEU A 262 -3.14 -9.98 7.06
CA LEU A 262 -3.63 -10.74 5.91
C LEU A 262 -2.50 -11.07 4.94
N THR A 263 -1.61 -10.11 4.64
CA THR A 263 -0.44 -10.32 3.77
C THR A 263 0.52 -11.35 4.38
N GLN A 264 0.89 -11.17 5.66
CA GLN A 264 1.81 -12.05 6.37
C GLN A 264 1.28 -13.50 6.42
N CYS A 265 0.00 -13.67 6.75
CA CYS A 265 -0.64 -14.98 6.82
C CYS A 265 -0.69 -15.68 5.46
N LEU A 266 -1.03 -14.99 4.38
CA LEU A 266 -1.06 -15.56 3.04
C LEU A 266 0.34 -15.99 2.57
N VAL A 267 1.35 -15.15 2.79
CA VAL A 267 2.74 -15.47 2.43
C VAL A 267 3.26 -16.67 3.23
N ASP A 268 2.98 -16.74 4.53
CA ASP A 268 3.38 -17.88 5.39
C ASP A 268 2.67 -19.18 4.96
N GLU A 269 1.37 -19.11 4.68
CA GLU A 269 0.61 -20.26 4.19
C GLU A 269 1.17 -20.77 2.87
N PHE A 270 1.40 -19.90 1.88
CA PHE A 270 1.95 -20.27 0.59
C PHE A 270 3.36 -20.83 0.72
N SER A 271 4.21 -20.23 1.53
CA SER A 271 5.53 -20.77 1.82
C SER A 271 5.46 -22.17 2.42
N THR A 272 4.55 -22.39 3.37
CA THR A 272 4.34 -23.69 4.00
C THR A 272 3.84 -24.75 3.00
N ILE A 273 2.94 -24.38 2.08
CA ILE A 273 2.47 -25.27 1.01
C ILE A 273 3.66 -25.72 0.14
N LEU A 274 4.54 -24.77 -0.27
CA LEU A 274 5.71 -25.07 -1.09
C LEU A 274 6.74 -25.93 -0.35
N ASP A 275 6.99 -25.67 0.93
CA ASP A 275 7.90 -26.50 1.76
C ASP A 275 7.44 -27.95 1.90
N ASN A 276 6.12 -28.17 1.85
CA ASN A 276 5.52 -29.50 1.86
C ASN A 276 5.40 -30.12 0.46
N GLY A 277 6.01 -29.52 -0.57
CA GLY A 277 5.99 -30.01 -1.95
C GLY A 277 4.65 -29.83 -2.67
N GLY A 278 3.77 -28.97 -2.14
CA GLY A 278 2.52 -28.59 -2.79
C GLY A 278 2.72 -27.54 -3.88
N SER A 279 1.62 -27.14 -4.51
CA SER A 279 1.58 -26.08 -5.52
C SER A 279 0.49 -25.07 -5.18
N ILE A 280 0.72 -23.81 -5.58
CA ILE A 280 -0.23 -22.72 -5.40
C ILE A 280 -1.05 -22.57 -6.68
N PRO A 281 -2.38 -22.56 -6.63
CA PRO A 281 -3.22 -22.35 -7.81
C PRO A 281 -3.02 -20.97 -8.42
N THR A 282 -3.01 -20.92 -9.75
CA THR A 282 -2.93 -19.66 -10.52
C THR A 282 -4.23 -19.39 -11.27
N MET A 283 -4.50 -18.13 -11.54
CA MET A 283 -5.62 -17.72 -12.38
C MET A 283 -5.17 -17.20 -13.74
N PRO A 284 -6.02 -17.32 -14.79
CA PRO A 284 -5.77 -16.66 -16.05
C PRO A 284 -5.58 -15.14 -15.86
N PRO A 285 -4.59 -14.51 -16.52
CA PRO A 285 -4.30 -13.08 -16.37
C PRO A 285 -5.52 -12.16 -16.63
N TRP A 286 -6.42 -12.55 -17.54
CA TRP A 286 -7.63 -11.77 -17.83
C TRP A 286 -8.66 -11.83 -16.68
N HIS A 287 -8.74 -12.90 -15.89
CA HIS A 287 -9.55 -12.96 -14.66
C HIS A 287 -8.97 -12.03 -13.59
N VAL A 288 -7.65 -12.03 -13.43
CA VAL A 288 -6.96 -11.13 -12.49
C VAL A 288 -7.17 -9.67 -12.89
N GLN A 289 -7.05 -9.35 -14.19
CA GLN A 289 -7.29 -8.00 -14.71
C GLN A 289 -8.72 -7.54 -14.48
N GLU A 290 -9.71 -8.41 -14.70
CA GLU A 290 -11.12 -8.14 -14.44
C GLU A 290 -11.36 -7.91 -12.94
N ASN A 291 -10.81 -8.76 -12.08
CA ASN A 291 -10.91 -8.62 -10.63
C ASN A 291 -10.31 -7.29 -10.12
N LYS A 292 -9.18 -6.86 -10.69
CA LYS A 292 -8.59 -5.55 -10.38
C LYS A 292 -9.58 -4.43 -10.70
N TRP A 293 -10.21 -4.48 -11.88
CA TRP A 293 -11.18 -3.45 -12.27
C TRP A 293 -12.43 -3.50 -11.39
N ARG A 294 -12.99 -4.69 -11.13
CA ARG A 294 -14.18 -4.86 -10.27
C ARG A 294 -13.93 -4.33 -8.86
N ALA A 295 -12.80 -4.67 -8.24
CA ALA A 295 -12.45 -4.19 -6.91
C ALA A 295 -12.22 -2.67 -6.89
N ALA A 296 -11.55 -2.10 -7.91
CA ALA A 296 -11.39 -0.65 -8.03
C ALA A 296 -12.75 0.06 -8.14
N ARG A 297 -13.68 -0.50 -8.93
CA ARG A 297 -14.99 0.12 -9.18
C ARG A 297 -15.95 -0.06 -8.03
N TYR A 298 -16.05 -1.26 -7.46
CA TYR A 298 -17.11 -1.64 -6.53
C TYR A 298 -16.63 -1.81 -5.08
N GLY A 299 -15.31 -1.87 -4.81
CA GLY A 299 -14.76 -2.04 -3.47
C GLY A 299 -15.30 -3.30 -2.79
N LEU A 300 -15.86 -3.16 -1.59
CA LEU A 300 -16.40 -4.28 -0.81
C LEU A 300 -17.67 -4.93 -1.44
N ASP A 301 -18.30 -4.25 -2.39
CA ASP A 301 -19.47 -4.77 -3.12
C ASP A 301 -19.06 -5.53 -4.41
N ALA A 302 -17.75 -5.74 -4.63
CA ALA A 302 -17.25 -6.42 -5.82
C ALA A 302 -17.57 -7.92 -5.79
N ILE A 303 -18.18 -8.43 -6.87
CA ILE A 303 -18.24 -9.86 -7.16
C ILE A 303 -16.96 -10.23 -7.90
N ILE A 304 -16.14 -11.08 -7.31
CA ILE A 304 -14.82 -11.45 -7.82
C ILE A 304 -14.79 -12.87 -8.37
N ILE A 305 -13.94 -13.11 -9.36
CA ILE A 305 -13.65 -14.44 -9.91
C ILE A 305 -12.63 -15.12 -9.00
N LEU A 306 -12.93 -16.33 -8.54
CA LEU A 306 -12.13 -17.02 -7.53
C LEU A 306 -11.09 -17.99 -8.10
N ASP A 307 -11.34 -18.51 -9.29
CA ASP A 307 -10.50 -19.57 -9.88
C ASP A 307 -10.50 -19.56 -11.41
N ALA A 308 -9.72 -20.46 -11.99
CA ALA A 308 -9.62 -20.60 -13.45
C ALA A 308 -10.91 -21.12 -14.11
N ALA A 309 -11.82 -21.75 -13.35
CA ALA A 309 -13.12 -22.19 -13.86
C ALA A 309 -14.15 -21.05 -13.95
N GLY A 310 -13.83 -19.89 -13.36
CA GLY A 310 -14.69 -18.70 -13.38
C GLY A 310 -15.78 -18.72 -12.31
N ASN A 311 -15.58 -19.45 -11.21
CA ASN A 311 -16.45 -19.36 -10.05
C ASN A 311 -16.37 -17.95 -9.45
N GLU A 312 -17.52 -17.41 -9.04
CA GLU A 312 -17.62 -16.04 -8.53
C GLU A 312 -18.21 -16.00 -7.13
N LYS A 313 -17.80 -15.03 -6.33
CA LYS A 313 -18.36 -14.75 -4.99
C LYS A 313 -18.22 -13.27 -4.67
N LEU A 314 -19.08 -12.74 -3.80
CA LEU A 314 -18.89 -11.42 -3.21
C LEU A 314 -17.57 -11.41 -2.41
N VAL A 315 -16.75 -10.41 -2.57
CA VAL A 315 -15.41 -10.33 -1.95
C VAL A 315 -15.47 -10.42 -0.42
N THR A 316 -16.49 -9.80 0.18
CA THR A 316 -16.72 -9.86 1.63
C THR A 316 -17.11 -11.25 2.11
N ASP A 317 -17.96 -11.96 1.38
CA ASP A 317 -18.36 -13.32 1.73
C ASP A 317 -17.18 -14.29 1.60
N HIS A 318 -16.36 -14.14 0.54
CA HIS A 318 -15.15 -14.95 0.40
C HIS A 318 -14.14 -14.68 1.53
N LEU A 319 -13.97 -13.43 1.95
CA LEU A 319 -13.13 -13.11 3.10
C LEU A 319 -13.65 -13.76 4.39
N LEU A 320 -14.92 -13.54 4.72
CA LEU A 320 -15.50 -13.96 6.01
C LEU A 320 -15.71 -15.47 6.12
N GLU A 321 -16.14 -16.13 5.04
CA GLU A 321 -16.53 -17.54 5.06
C GLU A 321 -15.39 -18.49 4.71
N ASP A 322 -14.43 -18.05 3.87
CA ASP A 322 -13.38 -18.93 3.35
C ASP A 322 -11.98 -18.52 3.81
N VAL A 323 -11.59 -17.24 3.60
CA VAL A 323 -10.20 -16.81 3.80
C VAL A 323 -9.83 -16.69 5.28
N LEU A 324 -10.60 -15.94 6.07
CA LEU A 324 -10.31 -15.73 7.49
C LEU A 324 -10.33 -17.03 8.31
N PRO A 325 -11.34 -17.92 8.17
CA PRO A 325 -11.33 -19.20 8.87
C PRO A 325 -10.14 -20.09 8.49
N ARG A 326 -9.75 -20.09 7.23
CA ARG A 326 -8.59 -20.85 6.73
C ARG A 326 -7.27 -20.32 7.29
N LEU A 327 -7.12 -19.01 7.39
CA LEU A 327 -5.89 -18.36 7.88
C LEU A 327 -5.82 -18.26 9.42
N ALA A 328 -6.90 -18.53 10.17
CA ALA A 328 -6.91 -18.41 11.62
C ALA A 328 -5.78 -19.21 12.33
N PRO A 329 -5.48 -20.48 11.95
CA PRO A 329 -4.35 -21.21 12.55
C PRO A 329 -2.97 -20.59 12.21
N VAL A 330 -2.84 -19.99 11.03
CA VAL A 330 -1.61 -19.29 10.61
C VAL A 330 -1.44 -18.01 11.43
N ALA A 331 -2.49 -17.26 11.63
CA ALA A 331 -2.49 -16.04 12.45
C ALA A 331 -2.16 -16.34 13.91
N GLU A 332 -2.64 -17.46 14.47
CA GLU A 332 -2.27 -17.91 15.81
C GLU A 332 -0.77 -18.23 15.90
N LYS A 333 -0.23 -18.96 14.92
CA LYS A 333 1.21 -19.27 14.79
C LYS A 333 2.06 -17.99 14.72
N LEU A 334 1.62 -16.97 13.98
CA LEU A 334 2.34 -15.72 13.76
C LEU A 334 2.08 -14.66 14.84
N GLY A 335 1.14 -14.91 15.77
CA GLY A 335 0.77 -13.99 16.84
C GLY A 335 0.03 -12.73 16.37
N CYS A 336 -0.70 -12.81 15.24
CA CYS A 336 -1.47 -11.70 14.66
C CYS A 336 -2.98 -11.96 14.53
N SER A 337 -3.54 -12.84 15.39
CA SER A 337 -4.96 -13.22 15.33
C SER A 337 -5.91 -12.04 15.54
N ALA A 338 -5.55 -11.06 16.37
CA ALA A 338 -6.34 -9.86 16.60
C ALA A 338 -6.38 -8.98 15.34
N GLU A 339 -5.23 -8.75 14.74
CA GLU A 339 -5.12 -7.94 13.53
C GLU A 339 -5.77 -8.62 12.32
N LEU A 340 -5.68 -9.95 12.20
CA LEU A 340 -6.40 -10.66 11.15
C LEU A 340 -7.93 -10.55 11.35
N ALA A 341 -8.42 -10.59 12.59
CA ALA A 341 -9.84 -10.40 12.90
C ALA A 341 -10.33 -8.97 12.57
N ASP A 342 -9.45 -7.97 12.60
CA ASP A 342 -9.77 -6.59 12.21
C ASP A 342 -10.20 -6.47 10.73
N VAL A 343 -9.88 -7.45 9.88
CA VAL A 343 -10.43 -7.52 8.51
C VAL A 343 -11.96 -7.57 8.51
N ALA A 344 -12.56 -8.37 9.41
CA ALA A 344 -14.01 -8.40 9.57
C ALA A 344 -14.56 -7.06 10.08
N SER A 345 -13.81 -6.38 10.95
CA SER A 345 -14.17 -5.04 11.44
C SER A 345 -14.17 -3.98 10.33
N ILE A 346 -13.24 -4.07 9.36
CA ILE A 346 -13.26 -3.18 8.17
C ILE A 346 -14.53 -3.43 7.36
N ILE A 347 -14.90 -4.69 7.14
CA ILE A 347 -16.10 -5.05 6.37
C ILE A 347 -17.36 -4.51 7.07
N GLU A 348 -17.46 -4.66 8.39
CA GLU A 348 -18.61 -4.21 9.17
C GLU A 348 -18.77 -2.69 9.16
N ARG A 349 -17.70 -1.94 9.34
CA ARG A 349 -17.71 -0.46 9.35
C ARG A 349 -17.80 0.16 7.96
N GLY A 350 -17.50 -0.60 6.94
CA GLY A 350 -17.22 -0.15 5.58
C GLY A 350 -15.76 0.31 5.42
N SER A 351 -15.19 0.08 4.24
CA SER A 351 -13.85 0.58 3.89
C SER A 351 -13.84 2.11 3.70
N GLY A 352 -12.66 2.69 3.51
CA GLY A 352 -12.48 4.14 3.48
C GLY A 352 -13.41 4.87 2.51
N TYR A 353 -13.65 4.33 1.29
CA TYR A 353 -14.52 4.99 0.31
C TYR A 353 -15.99 5.10 0.77
N GLN A 354 -16.51 4.08 1.47
CA GLN A 354 -17.89 4.09 1.98
C GLN A 354 -18.02 5.11 3.12
N ARG A 355 -17.05 5.15 4.02
CA ARG A 355 -17.00 6.13 5.11
C ARG A 355 -16.93 7.55 4.56
N GLN A 356 -16.03 7.83 3.61
CA GLN A 356 -15.88 9.15 2.98
C GLN A 356 -17.17 9.61 2.29
N ARG A 357 -17.84 8.73 1.52
CA ARG A 357 -19.11 9.06 0.87
C ARG A 357 -20.23 9.35 1.88
N ARG A 358 -20.29 8.59 2.98
CA ARG A 358 -21.24 8.83 4.06
C ARG A 358 -21.00 10.19 4.71
N ILE A 359 -19.76 10.51 5.09
CA ILE A 359 -19.41 11.82 5.68
C ILE A 359 -19.73 12.97 4.72
N ALA A 360 -19.41 12.84 3.44
CA ALA A 360 -19.77 13.87 2.45
C ALA A 360 -21.29 14.06 2.36
N ALA A 361 -22.06 12.98 2.31
CA ALA A 361 -23.52 13.04 2.27
C ALA A 361 -24.14 13.67 3.51
N GLU A 362 -23.59 13.40 4.69
CA GLU A 362 -24.03 13.99 5.98
C GLU A 362 -23.65 15.48 6.13
N ASN A 363 -22.78 16.01 5.27
CA ASN A 363 -22.28 17.37 5.28
C ASN A 363 -22.53 18.11 3.94
N ASP A 364 -23.66 17.86 3.28
CA ASP A 364 -24.09 18.56 2.05
C ASP A 364 -23.04 18.50 0.90
N GLY A 365 -22.20 17.47 0.87
CA GLY A 365 -21.14 17.29 -0.13
C GLY A 365 -19.82 18.02 0.22
N ASP A 366 -19.68 18.54 1.43
CA ASP A 366 -18.43 19.22 1.84
C ASP A 366 -17.30 18.19 2.03
N LEU A 367 -16.35 18.17 1.11
CA LEU A 367 -15.18 17.29 1.16
C LEU A 367 -14.14 17.68 2.21
N ARG A 368 -14.23 18.91 2.77
CA ARG A 368 -13.40 19.29 3.93
C ARG A 368 -13.81 18.49 5.15
N ALA A 369 -15.10 18.22 5.34
CA ALA A 369 -15.59 17.33 6.40
C ALA A 369 -15.00 15.92 6.28
N VAL A 370 -14.80 15.42 5.07
CA VAL A 370 -14.13 14.12 4.81
C VAL A 370 -12.68 14.16 5.30
N VAL A 371 -11.92 15.20 4.97
CA VAL A 371 -10.53 15.34 5.44
C VAL A 371 -10.47 15.47 6.96
N GLN A 372 -11.35 16.29 7.57
CA GLN A 372 -11.40 16.47 9.03
C GLN A 372 -11.75 15.14 9.74
N ASP A 373 -12.63 14.33 9.15
CA ASP A 373 -12.93 13.01 9.68
C ASP A 373 -11.73 12.07 9.61
N GLY A 374 -11.00 12.03 8.47
CA GLY A 374 -9.77 11.27 8.32
C GLY A 374 -8.68 11.67 9.33
N ILE A 375 -8.53 12.97 9.62
CA ILE A 375 -7.62 13.47 10.66
C ILE A 375 -8.02 12.90 12.03
N ARG A 376 -9.32 12.97 12.41
CA ARG A 376 -9.81 12.40 13.68
C ARG A 376 -9.58 10.89 13.76
N GLN A 377 -9.84 10.15 12.68
CA GLN A 377 -9.57 8.71 12.63
C GLN A 377 -8.08 8.41 12.88
N LEU A 378 -7.18 9.14 12.22
CA LEU A 378 -5.75 8.96 12.39
C LEU A 378 -5.25 9.35 13.79
N ARG A 379 -5.96 10.29 14.47
CA ARG A 379 -5.70 10.64 15.86
C ARG A 379 -6.31 9.67 16.88
N GLY A 380 -7.18 8.76 16.43
CA GLY A 380 -7.94 7.86 17.32
C GLY A 380 -9.07 8.57 18.08
N GLU A 381 -9.61 9.64 17.52
CA GLU A 381 -10.66 10.49 18.09
C GLU A 381 -12.05 10.26 17.43
N ALA A 382 -12.15 9.29 16.53
CA ALA A 382 -13.37 9.00 15.77
C ALA A 382 -14.13 7.78 16.32
#